data_097a6f236abffcd70f15b4a837c94089
#
_entry.id   097a6f236abffcd70f15b4a837c94089
#
_cell.length_a   1.000
_cell.length_b   1.000
_cell.length_c   1.000
_cell.angle_alpha   90.00
_cell.angle_beta   90.00
_cell.angle_gamma   90.00
#
_symmetry.space_group_name_H-M   'P 1'
#
loop_
_entity.id
_entity.type
_entity.pdbx_description
1 polymer ?
#
loop_
_entity_poly.entity_id
_entity_poly.type
_entity_poly.pdbx_seq_one_letter_code
_entity_poly.pdbx_strand_id
1 'polypeptide(L)'
;MIKFETLKWKNFLSTGDYYNEINFLDSSTNLIVGENGAGKSTMLDALSFALFGKAHRKITKNQLVNTINNKGCVTEVTFVVNGIQYRVVRGIKPAKFEIWKDGTMIDQSSHAREYQEILEKNVLQMSHKSFHQIVVLGSSSFVPFMQLNSTSRRDVIEDLLDINIFSKMNVILKEKISLLKGELENNNHSIEMVKTRISSQKKYIRDLTAINTQQRKDKERDIADLQSEIAELNELNVTLSETVNNLMPTITNNLCSIRANKSKLDEYYAQFKSQVKSVVKEAKFFDDNEVCPTCDQDIAEDLRKNKKDAATSKAKELKSAMDKAEEQQKQYQTEITTLEEQMSSCLADQNTLNNNNQTISRLQRSIGKIQQDLQDMTNSDGDMGQANTDLTMLDSELHGLTDDKFVLNEKASYNRIASELLRDTGIKTKIIRQYVPVINELTNKYLQILDFFVHFELDDSFSETIRSRYRDTFSYDSFSEGEKQRIDLSLLFTWRQIAKMKNSVSTNLLILDETFDSSLDGEGVDNLMKIIDTLKEDTNVFVISHKTELEDAHFERKLSFVKDKNFSRMREST
;
A
#
# COMPACT_ATOMS: atom_id res chain seq x y z
N MET A 1 7.40 20.13 5.20
CA MET A 1 8.26 19.72 6.33
C MET A 1 7.50 19.87 7.64
N ILE A 2 7.54 18.86 8.51
CA ILE A 2 6.99 18.93 9.87
C ILE A 2 8.11 19.40 10.80
N LYS A 3 7.91 20.53 11.49
CA LYS A 3 8.86 21.07 12.45
C LYS A 3 8.34 20.85 13.86
N PHE A 4 8.82 19.82 14.55
CA PHE A 4 8.52 19.58 15.95
C PHE A 4 9.17 20.66 16.82
N GLU A 5 8.41 21.23 17.76
CA GLU A 5 8.85 22.29 18.64
C GLU A 5 9.00 21.79 20.07
N THR A 6 7.92 21.33 20.70
CA THR A 6 7.95 20.91 22.11
C THR A 6 7.18 19.62 22.34
N LEU A 7 7.64 18.85 23.32
CA LEU A 7 6.93 17.68 23.86
C LEU A 7 6.84 17.83 25.38
N LYS A 8 5.62 17.69 25.91
CA LYS A 8 5.36 17.70 27.36
C LYS A 8 4.62 16.44 27.76
N TRP A 9 4.96 15.89 28.92
CA TRP A 9 4.22 14.75 29.48
C TRP A 9 4.26 14.73 30.99
N LYS A 10 3.22 14.19 31.60
CA LYS A 10 3.12 13.94 33.04
C LYS A 10 2.25 12.72 33.37
N ASN A 11 2.47 12.12 34.50
CA ASN A 11 1.79 10.91 34.95
C ASN A 11 1.80 9.78 33.90
N PHE A 12 2.86 9.76 33.09
CA PHE A 12 3.05 8.86 31.98
C PHE A 12 4.18 7.87 32.32
N LEU A 13 3.88 6.57 32.34
CA LEU A 13 4.81 5.51 32.76
C LEU A 13 5.48 5.81 34.11
N SER A 14 6.79 5.98 34.14
CA SER A 14 7.56 6.25 35.35
C SER A 14 7.55 7.72 35.81
N THR A 15 6.94 8.65 35.06
CA THR A 15 6.89 10.06 35.42
C THR A 15 5.77 10.39 36.39
N GLY A 16 6.03 11.30 37.33
CA GLY A 16 5.07 11.77 38.33
C GLY A 16 4.13 12.90 37.85
N ASP A 17 3.44 13.55 38.80
CA ASP A 17 2.50 14.64 38.53
C ASP A 17 3.21 16.00 38.36
N TYR A 18 4.18 16.04 37.50
CA TYR A 18 4.85 17.25 37.02
C TYR A 18 5.18 17.08 35.55
N TYR A 19 5.21 18.18 34.82
CA TYR A 19 5.56 18.15 33.41
C TYR A 19 7.07 17.97 33.22
N ASN A 20 7.44 16.94 32.46
CA ASN A 20 8.70 16.93 31.75
C ASN A 20 8.45 17.63 30.41
N GLU A 21 9.35 18.49 30.02
CA GLU A 21 9.27 19.26 28.78
C GLU A 21 10.58 19.17 28.02
N ILE A 22 10.51 18.84 26.75
CA ILE A 22 11.66 18.88 25.84
C ILE A 22 11.31 19.88 24.73
N ASN A 23 12.14 20.86 24.55
CA ASN A 23 12.15 21.69 23.36
C ASN A 23 13.11 21.06 22.35
N PHE A 24 12.59 20.69 21.21
CA PHE A 24 13.37 20.06 20.15
C PHE A 24 14.24 21.03 19.36
N LEU A 25 14.05 22.34 19.54
CA LEU A 25 14.74 23.37 18.77
C LEU A 25 15.96 23.98 19.49
N ASP A 26 16.20 23.62 20.75
CA ASP A 26 17.24 24.25 21.56
C ASP A 26 18.66 23.94 21.08
N SER A 27 18.86 22.76 20.45
CA SER A 27 20.17 22.33 19.99
C SER A 27 20.07 21.36 18.80
N SER A 28 21.06 21.37 17.93
CA SER A 28 21.11 20.47 16.78
C SER A 28 21.45 19.03 17.16
N THR A 29 22.24 18.83 18.21
CA THR A 29 22.65 17.49 18.68
C THR A 29 22.46 17.38 20.19
N ASN A 30 21.66 16.40 20.61
CA ASN A 30 21.28 16.22 21.99
C ASN A 30 21.59 14.79 22.43
N LEU A 31 22.25 14.65 23.57
CA LEU A 31 22.49 13.37 24.21
C LEU A 31 21.56 13.19 25.42
N ILE A 32 20.83 12.09 25.44
CA ILE A 32 19.97 11.68 26.55
C ILE A 32 20.64 10.51 27.29
N VAL A 33 20.98 10.77 28.53
CA VAL A 33 21.65 9.79 29.39
C VAL A 33 20.83 9.48 30.63
N GLY A 34 21.16 8.39 31.29
CA GLY A 34 20.56 7.99 32.55
C GLY A 34 20.66 6.48 32.76
N GLU A 35 20.50 6.05 33.99
CA GLU A 35 20.51 4.62 34.33
C GLU A 35 19.40 3.85 33.63
N ASN A 36 19.56 2.51 33.55
CA ASN A 36 18.51 1.65 33.02
C ASN A 36 17.25 1.75 33.88
N GLY A 37 16.11 2.00 33.23
CA GLY A 37 14.84 2.22 33.92
C GLY A 37 14.64 3.65 34.46
N ALA A 38 15.56 4.60 34.21
CA ALA A 38 15.39 6.02 34.56
C ALA A 38 14.31 6.75 33.73
N GLY A 39 13.84 6.15 32.64
CA GLY A 39 12.77 6.71 31.83
C GLY A 39 13.21 7.38 30.54
N LYS A 40 14.41 7.11 30.05
CA LYS A 40 14.93 7.66 28.78
C LYS A 40 13.99 7.43 27.59
N SER A 41 13.60 6.19 27.33
CA SER A 41 12.70 5.84 26.22
C SER A 41 11.24 6.25 26.47
N THR A 42 10.89 6.76 27.68
CA THR A 42 9.55 7.28 27.97
C THR A 42 9.18 8.47 27.10
N MET A 43 10.17 9.26 26.70
CA MET A 43 9.99 10.37 25.74
C MET A 43 9.44 9.87 24.40
N LEU A 44 10.00 8.77 23.87
CA LEU A 44 9.55 8.17 22.62
C LEU A 44 8.11 7.66 22.71
N ASP A 45 7.79 6.98 23.82
CA ASP A 45 6.41 6.53 24.06
C ASP A 45 5.44 7.70 24.18
N ALA A 46 5.86 8.78 24.83
CA ALA A 46 5.03 9.98 25.00
C ALA A 46 4.80 10.70 23.65
N LEU A 47 5.84 10.83 22.82
CA LEU A 47 5.74 11.41 21.48
C LEU A 47 4.85 10.56 20.57
N SER A 48 5.10 9.27 20.53
CA SER A 48 4.32 8.32 19.73
C SER A 48 2.85 8.29 20.18
N PHE A 49 2.61 8.29 21.49
CA PHE A 49 1.25 8.32 22.03
C PHE A 49 0.55 9.65 21.74
N ALA A 50 1.22 10.77 21.85
CA ALA A 50 0.65 12.09 21.51
C ALA A 50 0.18 12.14 20.05
N LEU A 51 1.00 11.65 19.12
CA LEU A 51 0.71 11.70 17.68
C LEU A 51 -0.27 10.62 17.24
N PHE A 52 -0.06 9.36 17.67
CA PHE A 52 -0.76 8.19 17.10
C PHE A 52 -1.70 7.47 18.09
N GLY A 53 -1.75 7.91 19.36
CA GLY A 53 -2.54 7.24 20.39
C GLY A 53 -2.02 5.86 20.79
N LYS A 54 -0.79 5.51 20.35
CA LYS A 54 -0.08 4.26 20.62
C LYS A 54 1.33 4.57 21.12
N ALA A 55 1.81 3.82 22.10
CA ALA A 55 3.20 3.94 22.52
C ALA A 55 4.15 3.45 21.41
N HIS A 56 5.41 3.85 21.50
CA HIS A 56 6.50 3.31 20.67
C HIS A 56 6.70 1.82 20.97
N ARG A 57 6.79 1.48 22.24
CA ARG A 57 6.91 0.09 22.70
C ARG A 57 5.54 -0.62 22.68
N LYS A 58 5.55 -1.96 22.69
CA LYS A 58 4.33 -2.79 22.75
C LYS A 58 3.69 -2.75 24.16
N ILE A 59 3.21 -1.57 24.53
CA ILE A 59 2.58 -1.30 25.84
C ILE A 59 1.11 -0.97 25.60
N THR A 60 0.21 -1.54 26.38
CA THR A 60 -1.23 -1.24 26.28
C THR A 60 -1.54 0.15 26.84
N LYS A 61 -2.58 0.80 26.31
CA LYS A 61 -2.97 2.17 26.68
C LYS A 61 -3.12 2.34 28.21
N ASN A 62 -3.67 1.35 28.91
CA ASN A 62 -3.88 1.41 30.36
C ASN A 62 -2.57 1.37 31.15
N GLN A 63 -1.55 0.70 30.62
CA GLN A 63 -0.23 0.59 31.25
C GLN A 63 0.61 1.87 31.09
N LEU A 64 0.19 2.81 30.22
CA LEU A 64 0.87 4.10 30.04
C LEU A 64 0.63 5.04 31.22
N VAL A 65 -0.42 4.83 31.99
CA VAL A 65 -0.71 5.65 33.18
C VAL A 65 0.25 5.28 34.29
N ASN A 66 0.84 6.29 34.92
CA ASN A 66 1.68 6.07 36.09
C ASN A 66 0.96 5.25 37.16
N THR A 67 1.57 4.16 37.58
CA THR A 67 0.93 3.17 38.47
C THR A 67 0.71 3.68 39.89
N ILE A 68 1.50 4.67 40.35
CA ILE A 68 1.40 5.25 41.69
C ILE A 68 0.25 6.25 41.71
N ASN A 69 0.23 7.19 40.77
CA ASN A 69 -0.78 8.26 40.73
C ASN A 69 -2.09 7.80 40.10
N ASN A 70 -2.05 6.83 39.19
CA ASN A 70 -3.17 6.17 38.51
C ASN A 70 -4.22 7.12 37.89
N LYS A 71 -3.87 8.38 37.66
CA LYS A 71 -4.74 9.43 37.08
C LYS A 71 -3.93 10.53 36.44
N GLY A 72 -4.60 11.38 35.65
CA GLY A 72 -4.03 12.61 35.12
C GLY A 72 -2.87 12.40 34.13
N CYS A 73 -2.82 11.26 33.45
CA CYS A 73 -1.82 11.01 32.42
C CYS A 73 -2.11 11.88 31.21
N VAL A 74 -1.16 12.76 30.86
CA VAL A 74 -1.28 13.71 29.75
C VAL A 74 0.02 13.77 28.96
N THR A 75 -0.09 13.78 27.65
CA THR A 75 0.99 14.10 26.71
C THR A 75 0.53 15.25 25.81
N GLU A 76 1.43 16.15 25.52
CA GLU A 76 1.21 17.28 24.62
C GLU A 76 2.39 17.45 23.68
N VAL A 77 2.13 17.64 22.40
CA VAL A 77 3.16 17.93 21.40
C VAL A 77 2.75 19.14 20.58
N THR A 78 3.71 20.05 20.37
CA THR A 78 3.55 21.19 19.45
C THR A 78 4.47 21.03 18.26
N PHE A 79 3.95 21.35 17.09
CA PHE A 79 4.70 21.30 15.85
C PHE A 79 4.10 22.22 14.78
N VAL A 80 4.89 22.58 13.80
CA VAL A 80 4.49 23.41 12.66
C VAL A 80 4.51 22.60 11.39
N VAL A 81 3.45 22.70 10.59
CA VAL A 81 3.36 22.10 9.25
C VAL A 81 2.96 23.19 8.27
N ASN A 82 3.79 23.44 7.26
CA ASN A 82 3.54 24.45 6.23
C ASN A 82 3.20 25.85 6.79
N GLY A 83 3.87 26.24 7.87
CA GLY A 83 3.66 27.53 8.54
C GLY A 83 2.48 27.60 9.50
N ILE A 84 1.71 26.52 9.64
CA ILE A 84 0.57 26.41 10.55
C ILE A 84 1.02 25.69 11.82
N GLN A 85 0.77 26.28 12.98
CA GLN A 85 1.09 25.65 14.26
C GLN A 85 -0.02 24.70 14.70
N TYR A 86 0.37 23.49 15.07
CA TYR A 86 -0.51 22.47 15.65
C TYR A 86 -0.06 22.12 17.06
N ARG A 87 -1.04 21.92 17.93
CA ARG A 87 -0.84 21.38 19.28
C ARG A 87 -1.78 20.20 19.48
N VAL A 88 -1.24 19.06 19.79
CA VAL A 88 -2.00 17.83 20.04
C VAL A 88 -1.88 17.45 21.51
N VAL A 89 -3.01 17.32 22.18
CA VAL A 89 -3.08 16.94 23.60
C VAL A 89 -3.82 15.61 23.73
N ARG A 90 -3.18 14.64 24.39
CA ARG A 90 -3.81 13.37 24.72
C ARG A 90 -3.74 13.08 26.19
N GLY A 91 -4.83 12.51 26.70
CA GLY A 91 -4.93 12.10 28.11
C GLY A 91 -5.53 10.73 28.29
N ILE A 92 -5.16 10.12 29.42
CA ILE A 92 -5.75 8.90 29.93
C ILE A 92 -6.11 9.16 31.38
N LYS A 93 -7.38 8.87 31.74
CA LYS A 93 -7.91 9.08 33.10
C LYS A 93 -7.77 10.55 33.60
N PRO A 94 -8.52 11.52 32.99
CA PRO A 94 -9.61 11.34 32.03
C PRO A 94 -9.13 11.13 30.60
N ALA A 95 -9.98 10.48 29.78
CA ALA A 95 -9.72 10.36 28.34
C ALA A 95 -9.81 11.74 27.69
N LYS A 96 -8.76 12.13 26.97
CA LYS A 96 -8.66 13.42 26.30
C LYS A 96 -7.99 13.22 24.93
N PHE A 97 -8.50 13.89 23.89
CA PHE A 97 -7.85 13.97 22.60
C PHE A 97 -8.25 15.29 21.94
N GLU A 98 -7.34 16.22 21.84
CA GLU A 98 -7.57 17.55 21.27
C GLU A 98 -6.51 17.84 20.23
N ILE A 99 -6.93 18.44 19.12
CA ILE A 99 -6.06 18.97 18.08
C ILE A 99 -6.38 20.46 17.95
N TRP A 100 -5.36 21.29 18.15
CA TRP A 100 -5.44 22.73 18.04
C TRP A 100 -4.68 23.17 16.78
N LYS A 101 -5.25 24.10 16.04
CA LYS A 101 -4.66 24.72 14.85
C LYS A 101 -4.63 26.23 15.08
N ASP A 102 -3.46 26.84 15.10
CA ASP A 102 -3.24 28.28 15.35
C ASP A 102 -4.06 28.78 16.55
N GLY A 103 -4.03 28.05 17.67
CA GLY A 103 -4.74 28.36 18.89
C GLY A 103 -6.25 28.06 18.90
N THR A 104 -6.83 27.64 17.80
CA THR A 104 -8.23 27.23 17.70
C THR A 104 -8.35 25.70 17.70
N MET A 105 -9.22 25.16 18.57
CA MET A 105 -9.47 23.73 18.62
C MET A 105 -10.28 23.30 17.40
N ILE A 106 -9.81 22.24 16.71
CA ILE A 106 -10.56 21.66 15.59
C ILE A 106 -11.81 20.96 16.14
N ASP A 107 -12.96 21.17 15.48
CA ASP A 107 -14.24 20.63 15.92
C ASP A 107 -14.21 19.09 16.03
N GLN A 108 -14.70 18.57 17.16
CA GLN A 108 -14.71 17.16 17.52
C GLN A 108 -16.08 16.50 17.33
N SER A 109 -16.86 16.95 16.37
CA SER A 109 -18.20 16.40 16.07
C SER A 109 -18.17 14.94 15.58
N SER A 110 -16.98 14.44 15.17
CA SER A 110 -16.78 13.08 14.69
C SER A 110 -16.18 12.14 15.76
N HIS A 111 -16.27 10.83 15.53
CA HIS A 111 -15.70 9.83 16.42
C HIS A 111 -14.16 9.95 16.53
N ALA A 112 -13.59 9.61 17.68
CA ALA A 112 -12.15 9.71 17.95
C ALA A 112 -11.26 9.00 16.91
N ARG A 113 -11.80 7.99 16.21
CA ARG A 113 -11.12 7.29 15.11
C ARG A 113 -10.97 8.17 13.88
N GLU A 114 -12.03 8.87 13.48
CA GLU A 114 -12.01 9.78 12.34
C GLU A 114 -11.08 10.98 12.61
N TYR A 115 -11.10 11.44 13.85
CA TYR A 115 -10.23 12.51 14.32
C TYR A 115 -8.75 12.12 14.28
N GLN A 116 -8.43 10.85 14.59
CA GLN A 116 -7.09 10.30 14.40
C GLN A 116 -6.71 10.23 12.92
N GLU A 117 -7.64 9.82 12.05
CA GLU A 117 -7.39 9.79 10.61
C GLU A 117 -7.13 11.18 10.03
N ILE A 118 -7.82 12.22 10.52
CA ILE A 118 -7.55 13.62 10.14
C ILE A 118 -6.12 14.00 10.52
N LEU A 119 -5.69 13.66 11.74
CA LEU A 119 -4.32 13.94 12.19
C LEU A 119 -3.28 13.22 11.32
N GLU A 120 -3.44 11.92 11.10
CA GLU A 120 -2.47 11.12 10.35
C GLU A 120 -2.45 11.46 8.86
N LYS A 121 -3.64 11.57 8.23
CA LYS A 121 -3.74 11.71 6.77
C LYS A 121 -3.69 13.16 6.27
N ASN A 122 -4.21 14.11 7.04
CA ASN A 122 -4.35 15.50 6.57
C ASN A 122 -3.31 16.43 7.18
N VAL A 123 -2.89 16.19 8.42
CA VAL A 123 -1.92 17.06 9.12
C VAL A 123 -0.51 16.49 9.00
N LEU A 124 -0.27 15.29 9.52
CA LEU A 124 1.05 14.66 9.52
C LEU A 124 1.43 14.06 8.15
N GLN A 125 0.45 13.63 7.37
CA GLN A 125 0.62 12.93 6.09
C GLN A 125 1.51 11.69 6.20
N MET A 126 1.60 11.10 7.41
CA MET A 126 2.38 9.89 7.65
C MET A 126 1.67 8.96 8.64
N SER A 127 1.87 7.67 8.44
CA SER A 127 1.38 6.63 9.34
C SER A 127 2.31 6.45 10.55
N HIS A 128 1.81 5.79 11.60
CA HIS A 128 2.64 5.39 12.73
C HIS A 128 3.88 4.56 12.30
N LYS A 129 3.73 3.69 11.28
CA LYS A 129 4.83 2.88 10.77
C LYS A 129 5.88 3.75 10.07
N SER A 130 5.44 4.66 9.20
CA SER A 130 6.33 5.56 8.46
C SER A 130 7.07 6.52 9.39
N PHE A 131 6.40 7.03 10.43
CA PHE A 131 7.04 7.82 11.47
C PHE A 131 8.23 7.09 12.10
N HIS A 132 8.04 5.83 12.46
CA HIS A 132 9.11 5.03 13.06
C HIS A 132 10.24 4.68 12.08
N GLN A 133 9.99 4.67 10.78
CA GLN A 133 11.03 4.44 9.78
C GLN A 133 11.84 5.69 9.42
N ILE A 134 11.31 6.89 9.74
CA ILE A 134 11.91 8.17 9.34
C ILE A 134 12.49 8.92 10.53
N VAL A 135 11.83 8.84 11.68
CA VAL A 135 12.13 9.70 12.84
C VAL A 135 12.83 8.94 13.95
N VAL A 136 12.55 7.66 14.11
CA VAL A 136 13.04 6.87 15.25
C VAL A 136 13.76 5.62 14.78
N LEU A 137 14.97 5.42 15.27
CA LEU A 137 15.65 4.13 15.23
C LEU A 137 15.93 3.69 16.67
N GLY A 138 15.46 2.51 17.07
CA GLY A 138 15.62 2.00 18.42
C GLY A 138 15.79 0.49 18.48
N SER A 139 16.47 -0.01 19.51
CA SER A 139 16.82 -1.42 19.66
C SER A 139 15.68 -2.31 20.19
N SER A 140 14.79 -1.78 21.04
CA SER A 140 13.92 -2.64 21.87
C SER A 140 12.53 -2.93 21.30
N SER A 141 12.03 -2.13 20.37
CA SER A 141 10.68 -2.31 19.80
C SER A 141 10.56 -1.87 18.34
N PHE A 142 11.66 -1.38 17.80
CA PHE A 142 11.75 -1.01 16.39
C PHE A 142 11.71 -2.27 15.52
N VAL A 143 10.84 -2.26 14.51
CA VAL A 143 10.85 -3.30 13.47
C VAL A 143 11.54 -2.69 12.25
N PRO A 144 12.76 -3.09 11.93
CA PRO A 144 13.48 -2.60 10.78
C PRO A 144 12.67 -2.73 9.49
N PHE A 145 12.91 -1.84 8.53
CA PHE A 145 12.23 -1.88 7.25
C PHE A 145 12.31 -3.25 6.58
N MET A 146 13.47 -3.89 6.67
CA MET A 146 13.71 -5.20 6.08
C MET A 146 12.96 -6.35 6.78
N GLN A 147 12.50 -6.17 8.00
CA GLN A 147 11.67 -7.13 8.73
C GLN A 147 10.16 -6.86 8.58
N LEU A 148 9.78 -5.73 7.98
CA LEU A 148 8.39 -5.46 7.65
C LEU A 148 7.93 -6.42 6.53
N ASN A 149 6.65 -6.81 6.57
CA ASN A 149 6.05 -7.51 5.44
C ASN A 149 5.95 -6.58 4.21
N SER A 150 5.86 -7.15 3.02
CA SER A 150 5.86 -6.41 1.75
C SER A 150 4.77 -5.33 1.67
N THR A 151 3.58 -5.57 2.21
CA THR A 151 2.50 -4.57 2.28
C THR A 151 2.92 -3.38 3.15
N SER A 152 3.50 -3.64 4.32
CA SER A 152 3.95 -2.56 5.21
C SER A 152 5.17 -1.80 4.66
N ARG A 153 6.09 -2.48 3.97
CA ARG A 153 7.19 -1.83 3.24
C ARG A 153 6.63 -0.88 2.19
N ARG A 154 5.62 -1.35 1.45
CA ARG A 154 4.94 -0.55 0.44
C ARG A 154 4.26 0.67 1.02
N ASP A 155 3.51 0.52 2.12
CA ASP A 155 2.85 1.64 2.81
C ASP A 155 3.85 2.74 3.18
N VAL A 156 5.01 2.36 3.75
CA VAL A 156 6.09 3.29 4.12
C VAL A 156 6.60 4.04 2.89
N ILE A 157 6.86 3.35 1.79
CA ILE A 157 7.36 3.97 0.56
C ILE A 157 6.29 4.87 -0.08
N GLU A 158 5.02 4.46 -0.05
CA GLU A 158 3.91 5.29 -0.55
C GLU A 158 3.76 6.59 0.25
N ASP A 159 3.93 6.54 1.58
CA ASP A 159 3.98 7.72 2.44
C ASP A 159 5.17 8.62 2.08
N LEU A 160 6.37 8.04 1.95
CA LEU A 160 7.60 8.75 1.62
C LEU A 160 7.56 9.46 0.27
N LEU A 161 6.98 8.80 -0.73
CA LEU A 161 6.87 9.34 -2.08
C LEU A 161 5.65 10.26 -2.28
N ASP A 162 4.82 10.44 -1.24
CA ASP A 162 3.55 11.20 -1.29
C ASP A 162 2.61 10.72 -2.41
N ILE A 163 2.55 9.41 -2.62
CA ILE A 163 1.71 8.81 -3.65
C ILE A 163 0.42 8.21 -3.10
N ASN A 164 0.12 8.42 -1.82
CA ASN A 164 -1.14 8.05 -1.18
C ASN A 164 -2.36 8.72 -1.81
N ILE A 165 -2.15 9.82 -2.56
CA ILE A 165 -3.21 10.47 -3.33
C ILE A 165 -3.89 9.50 -4.28
N PHE A 166 -3.15 8.57 -4.91
CA PHE A 166 -3.72 7.57 -5.81
C PHE A 166 -4.61 6.56 -5.08
N SER A 167 -4.28 6.22 -3.82
CA SER A 167 -5.13 5.41 -2.96
C SER A 167 -6.45 6.13 -2.62
N LYS A 168 -6.39 7.42 -2.28
CA LYS A 168 -7.58 8.26 -2.06
C LYS A 168 -8.42 8.39 -3.33
N MET A 169 -7.78 8.63 -4.48
CA MET A 169 -8.46 8.66 -5.78
C MET A 169 -9.16 7.32 -6.09
N ASN A 170 -8.53 6.19 -5.78
CA ASN A 170 -9.12 4.86 -5.97
C ASN A 170 -10.37 4.64 -5.10
N VAL A 171 -10.38 5.15 -3.87
CA VAL A 171 -11.57 5.11 -3.00
C VAL A 171 -12.73 5.90 -3.64
N ILE A 172 -12.48 7.15 -4.02
CA ILE A 172 -13.47 8.02 -4.69
C ILE A 172 -13.96 7.38 -5.99
N LEU A 173 -13.03 6.78 -6.76
CA LEU A 173 -13.38 6.11 -8.00
C LEU A 173 -14.28 4.89 -7.77
N LYS A 174 -14.02 4.10 -6.73
CA LYS A 174 -14.89 2.96 -6.35
C LYS A 174 -16.32 3.40 -6.03
N GLU A 175 -16.48 4.52 -5.32
CA GLU A 175 -17.80 5.11 -5.06
C GLU A 175 -18.48 5.53 -6.36
N LYS A 176 -17.77 6.22 -7.25
CA LYS A 176 -18.29 6.60 -8.58
C LYS A 176 -18.68 5.38 -9.42
N ILE A 177 -17.88 4.32 -9.40
CA ILE A 177 -18.21 3.05 -10.09
C ILE A 177 -19.49 2.43 -9.51
N SER A 178 -19.63 2.44 -8.19
CA SER A 178 -20.84 1.91 -7.53
C SER A 178 -22.09 2.70 -7.92
N LEU A 179 -22.02 4.03 -7.92
CA LEU A 179 -23.13 4.90 -8.36
C LEU A 179 -23.47 4.66 -9.82
N LEU A 180 -22.46 4.65 -10.69
CA LEU A 180 -22.65 4.42 -12.12
C LEU A 180 -23.25 3.04 -12.43
N LYS A 181 -22.90 2.02 -11.65
CA LYS A 181 -23.52 0.70 -11.75
C LYS A 181 -25.02 0.76 -11.45
N GLY A 182 -25.40 1.49 -10.40
CA GLY A 182 -26.82 1.71 -10.08
C GLY A 182 -27.55 2.46 -11.20
N GLU A 183 -26.92 3.50 -11.78
CA GLU A 183 -27.51 4.24 -12.92
C GLU A 183 -27.69 3.32 -14.14
N LEU A 184 -26.70 2.47 -14.44
CA LEU A 184 -26.80 1.49 -15.54
C LEU A 184 -27.90 0.45 -15.31
N GLU A 185 -28.04 -0.06 -14.09
CA GLU A 185 -29.09 -1.00 -13.73
C GLU A 185 -30.48 -0.35 -13.87
N ASN A 186 -30.66 0.89 -13.38
CA ASN A 186 -31.89 1.64 -13.51
C ASN A 186 -32.21 1.93 -14.99
N ASN A 187 -31.24 2.38 -15.77
CA ASN A 187 -31.45 2.61 -17.20
C ASN A 187 -31.82 1.33 -17.95
N ASN A 188 -31.18 0.20 -17.65
CA ASN A 188 -31.52 -1.09 -18.21
C ASN A 188 -32.96 -1.51 -17.85
N HIS A 189 -33.37 -1.29 -16.61
CA HIS A 189 -34.75 -1.57 -16.18
C HIS A 189 -35.79 -0.69 -16.94
N SER A 190 -35.46 0.61 -17.08
CA SER A 190 -36.29 1.54 -17.87
C SER A 190 -36.44 1.10 -19.33
N ILE A 191 -35.32 0.70 -19.95
CA ILE A 191 -35.34 0.15 -21.32
C ILE A 191 -36.28 -1.07 -21.43
N GLU A 192 -36.19 -2.01 -20.49
CA GLU A 192 -37.04 -3.20 -20.51
C GLU A 192 -38.53 -2.85 -20.25
N MET A 193 -38.81 -1.89 -19.38
CA MET A 193 -40.17 -1.41 -19.15
C MET A 193 -40.75 -0.76 -20.40
N VAL A 194 -39.99 0.12 -21.06
CA VAL A 194 -40.45 0.78 -22.30
C VAL A 194 -40.66 -0.24 -23.41
N LYS A 195 -39.76 -1.22 -23.57
CA LYS A 195 -39.96 -2.34 -24.51
C LYS A 195 -41.24 -3.12 -24.25
N THR A 196 -41.58 -3.36 -22.98
CA THR A 196 -42.79 -4.06 -22.59
C THR A 196 -44.05 -3.23 -22.94
N ARG A 197 -44.01 -1.91 -22.68
CA ARG A 197 -45.10 -0.98 -23.06
C ARG A 197 -45.25 -0.90 -24.57
N ILE A 198 -44.15 -0.81 -25.32
CA ILE A 198 -44.17 -0.84 -26.80
C ILE A 198 -44.80 -2.14 -27.30
N SER A 199 -44.46 -3.29 -26.70
CA SER A 199 -45.05 -4.58 -27.06
C SER A 199 -46.58 -4.63 -26.82
N SER A 200 -46.99 -4.08 -25.68
CA SER A 200 -48.42 -4.01 -25.33
C SER A 200 -49.21 -3.08 -26.25
N GLN A 201 -48.66 -1.91 -26.57
CA GLN A 201 -49.25 -0.95 -27.47
C GLN A 201 -49.36 -1.51 -28.90
N LYS A 202 -48.31 -2.22 -29.36
CA LYS A 202 -48.32 -2.92 -30.66
C LYS A 202 -49.40 -4.00 -30.73
N LYS A 203 -49.64 -4.72 -29.62
CA LYS A 203 -50.72 -5.69 -29.56
C LYS A 203 -52.11 -5.04 -29.69
N TYR A 204 -52.32 -3.94 -28.96
CA TYR A 204 -53.56 -3.18 -29.00
C TYR A 204 -53.88 -2.67 -30.40
N ILE A 205 -52.86 -2.12 -31.10
CA ILE A 205 -53.04 -1.63 -32.47
C ILE A 205 -53.33 -2.76 -33.45
N ARG A 206 -52.71 -3.94 -33.30
CA ARG A 206 -53.02 -5.13 -34.13
C ARG A 206 -54.46 -5.59 -33.99
N ASP A 207 -54.98 -5.58 -32.78
CA ASP A 207 -56.35 -6.00 -32.51
C ASP A 207 -57.37 -5.03 -33.16
N LEU A 208 -57.01 -3.76 -33.34
CA LEU A 208 -57.84 -2.73 -34.00
C LEU A 208 -57.79 -2.76 -35.56
N THR A 209 -56.72 -3.36 -36.11
CA THR A 209 -56.44 -3.22 -37.55
C THR A 209 -56.77 -4.42 -38.43
N ALA A 210 -57.66 -5.27 -38.01
CA ALA A 210 -58.01 -6.51 -38.73
C ALA A 210 -58.59 -6.34 -40.17
N ILE A 211 -58.63 -5.14 -40.76
CA ILE A 211 -59.54 -4.88 -41.91
C ILE A 211 -58.85 -4.52 -43.25
N ASN A 212 -57.56 -4.33 -43.44
CA ASN A 212 -57.06 -3.99 -44.80
C ASN A 212 -55.79 -4.73 -45.19
N THR A 213 -55.87 -5.51 -46.28
CA THR A 213 -55.09 -6.74 -46.36
C THR A 213 -53.86 -6.78 -47.29
N GLN A 214 -53.75 -6.06 -48.31
CA GLN A 214 -52.68 -6.34 -49.31
C GLN A 214 -51.36 -5.52 -49.05
N GLN A 215 -51.47 -4.23 -48.86
CA GLN A 215 -50.28 -3.38 -48.56
C GLN A 215 -49.69 -3.67 -47.17
N ARG A 216 -50.55 -4.17 -46.28
CA ARG A 216 -50.16 -4.59 -44.96
C ARG A 216 -49.31 -5.87 -44.99
N LYS A 217 -49.63 -6.83 -45.88
CA LYS A 217 -48.87 -8.08 -46.00
C LYS A 217 -47.41 -7.84 -46.50
N ASP A 218 -47.23 -6.88 -47.38
CA ASP A 218 -45.88 -6.59 -47.86
C ASP A 218 -45.03 -5.95 -46.77
N LYS A 219 -45.61 -5.03 -45.97
CA LYS A 219 -44.92 -4.42 -44.82
C LYS A 219 -44.80 -5.39 -43.64
N GLU A 220 -45.77 -6.29 -43.45
CA GLU A 220 -45.65 -7.39 -42.47
C GLU A 220 -44.55 -8.38 -42.86
N ARG A 221 -44.30 -8.55 -44.18
CA ARG A 221 -43.20 -9.35 -44.68
C ARG A 221 -41.83 -8.69 -44.40
N ASP A 222 -41.72 -7.37 -44.62
CA ASP A 222 -40.50 -6.63 -44.30
C ASP A 222 -40.16 -6.69 -42.81
N ILE A 223 -41.20 -6.63 -41.93
CA ILE A 223 -41.00 -6.79 -40.48
C ILE A 223 -40.52 -8.21 -40.14
N ALA A 224 -41.10 -9.24 -40.78
CA ALA A 224 -40.73 -10.63 -40.55
C ALA A 224 -39.28 -10.90 -41.00
N ASP A 225 -38.86 -10.32 -42.12
CA ASP A 225 -37.50 -10.45 -42.63
C ASP A 225 -36.47 -9.81 -41.66
N LEU A 226 -36.74 -8.59 -41.16
CA LEU A 226 -35.91 -7.92 -40.17
C LEU A 226 -35.87 -8.64 -38.81
N GLN A 227 -36.97 -9.24 -38.41
CA GLN A 227 -37.03 -10.07 -37.19
C GLN A 227 -36.24 -11.36 -37.33
N SER A 228 -36.19 -11.93 -38.55
CA SER A 228 -35.34 -13.09 -38.84
C SER A 228 -33.87 -12.74 -38.69
N GLU A 229 -33.44 -11.58 -39.20
CA GLU A 229 -32.07 -11.09 -39.06
C GLU A 229 -31.70 -10.84 -37.56
N ILE A 230 -32.63 -10.29 -36.79
CA ILE A 230 -32.49 -10.13 -35.34
C ILE A 230 -32.37 -11.50 -34.64
N ALA A 231 -33.17 -12.49 -35.07
CA ALA A 231 -33.12 -13.83 -34.51
C ALA A 231 -31.74 -14.50 -34.76
N GLU A 232 -31.21 -14.37 -35.98
CA GLU A 232 -29.87 -14.87 -36.34
C GLU A 232 -28.76 -14.21 -35.48
N LEU A 233 -28.84 -12.89 -35.31
CA LEU A 233 -27.89 -12.17 -34.46
C LEU A 233 -28.03 -12.55 -32.98
N ASN A 234 -29.27 -12.79 -32.51
CA ASN A 234 -29.48 -13.24 -31.15
C ASN A 234 -28.94 -14.68 -30.92
N GLU A 235 -29.17 -15.58 -31.87
CA GLU A 235 -28.58 -16.94 -31.81
C GLU A 235 -27.07 -16.92 -31.75
N LEU A 236 -26.45 -16.07 -32.57
CA LEU A 236 -25.02 -15.84 -32.53
C LEU A 236 -24.57 -15.26 -31.14
N ASN A 237 -25.36 -14.35 -30.60
CA ASN A 237 -25.08 -13.77 -29.29
C ASN A 237 -25.21 -14.77 -28.13
N VAL A 238 -26.16 -15.71 -28.22
CA VAL A 238 -26.30 -16.78 -27.22
C VAL A 238 -25.03 -17.65 -27.22
N THR A 239 -24.57 -18.09 -28.39
CA THR A 239 -23.36 -18.92 -28.48
C THR A 239 -22.11 -18.21 -27.99
N LEU A 240 -21.94 -16.93 -28.36
CA LEU A 240 -20.82 -16.11 -27.88
C LEU A 240 -20.89 -15.88 -26.35
N SER A 241 -22.09 -15.60 -25.84
CA SER A 241 -22.31 -15.36 -24.40
C SER A 241 -21.99 -16.61 -23.57
N GLU A 242 -22.42 -17.78 -24.02
CA GLU A 242 -22.11 -19.05 -23.36
C GLU A 242 -20.60 -19.29 -23.33
N THR A 243 -19.91 -19.02 -24.46
CA THR A 243 -18.46 -19.17 -24.55
C THR A 243 -17.74 -18.27 -23.57
N VAL A 244 -18.07 -16.98 -23.54
CA VAL A 244 -17.46 -15.98 -22.65
C VAL A 244 -17.75 -16.30 -21.19
N ASN A 245 -19.00 -16.59 -20.83
CA ASN A 245 -19.39 -16.85 -19.45
C ASN A 245 -18.75 -18.15 -18.89
N ASN A 246 -18.53 -19.15 -19.74
CA ASN A 246 -17.89 -20.39 -19.33
C ASN A 246 -16.37 -20.27 -19.24
N LEU A 247 -15.76 -19.59 -20.20
CA LEU A 247 -14.30 -19.52 -20.28
C LEU A 247 -13.72 -18.46 -19.32
N MET A 248 -14.31 -17.29 -19.22
CA MET A 248 -13.74 -16.16 -18.46
C MET A 248 -13.56 -16.46 -16.96
N PRO A 249 -14.55 -17.05 -16.25
CA PRO A 249 -14.35 -17.42 -14.84
C PRO A 249 -13.28 -18.50 -14.68
N THR A 250 -13.27 -19.46 -15.60
CA THR A 250 -12.30 -20.56 -15.57
C THR A 250 -10.88 -20.05 -15.80
N ILE A 251 -10.70 -19.20 -16.82
CA ILE A 251 -9.40 -18.58 -17.12
C ILE A 251 -8.96 -17.71 -15.95
N THR A 252 -9.88 -16.89 -15.40
CA THR A 252 -9.58 -16.01 -14.27
C THR A 252 -9.16 -16.80 -13.03
N ASN A 253 -9.92 -17.86 -12.71
CA ASN A 253 -9.59 -18.73 -11.57
C ASN A 253 -8.25 -19.46 -11.78
N ASN A 254 -8.03 -19.97 -13.00
CA ASN A 254 -6.78 -20.62 -13.34
C ASN A 254 -5.60 -19.65 -13.27
N LEU A 255 -5.73 -18.45 -13.80
CA LEU A 255 -4.72 -17.39 -13.69
C LEU A 255 -4.40 -17.05 -12.23
N CYS A 256 -5.44 -16.87 -11.41
CA CYS A 256 -5.26 -16.65 -9.97
C CYS A 256 -4.53 -17.80 -9.30
N SER A 257 -4.94 -19.04 -9.58
CA SER A 257 -4.35 -20.23 -8.97
C SER A 257 -2.89 -20.42 -9.40
N ILE A 258 -2.62 -20.28 -10.71
CA ILE A 258 -1.25 -20.44 -11.25
C ILE A 258 -0.34 -19.32 -10.74
N ARG A 259 -0.82 -18.08 -10.71
CA ARG A 259 -0.06 -16.95 -10.12
C ARG A 259 0.24 -17.17 -8.64
N ALA A 260 -0.75 -17.68 -7.88
CA ALA A 260 -0.56 -18.02 -6.46
C ALA A 260 0.46 -19.17 -6.30
N ASN A 261 0.38 -20.19 -7.18
CA ASN A 261 1.32 -21.30 -7.16
C ASN A 261 2.73 -20.86 -7.56
N LYS A 262 2.83 -20.00 -8.57
CA LYS A 262 4.10 -19.40 -8.96
C LYS A 262 4.70 -18.58 -7.81
N SER A 263 3.90 -17.74 -7.14
CA SER A 263 4.35 -16.95 -5.99
C SER A 263 4.88 -17.82 -4.86
N LYS A 264 4.18 -18.92 -4.53
CA LYS A 264 4.68 -19.89 -3.54
C LYS A 264 5.99 -20.55 -3.99
N LEU A 265 6.08 -20.89 -5.27
CA LEU A 265 7.27 -21.49 -5.84
C LEU A 265 8.46 -20.50 -5.81
N ASP A 266 8.20 -19.23 -6.06
CA ASP A 266 9.18 -18.13 -5.96
C ASP A 266 9.70 -18.01 -4.51
N GLU A 267 8.80 -18.12 -3.52
CA GLU A 267 9.16 -18.16 -2.10
C GLU A 267 10.06 -19.38 -1.78
N TYR A 268 9.66 -20.57 -2.24
CA TYR A 268 10.47 -21.77 -2.04
C TYR A 268 11.83 -21.68 -2.72
N TYR A 269 11.87 -21.17 -3.94
CA TYR A 269 13.12 -20.94 -4.66
C TYR A 269 14.04 -19.98 -3.90
N ALA A 270 13.48 -18.88 -3.35
CA ALA A 270 14.21 -17.94 -2.52
C ALA A 270 14.73 -18.59 -1.23
N GLN A 271 13.93 -19.45 -0.58
CA GLN A 271 14.33 -20.22 0.59
C GLN A 271 15.48 -21.20 0.27
N PHE A 272 15.35 -21.98 -0.81
CA PHE A 272 16.41 -22.89 -1.24
C PHE A 272 17.71 -22.14 -1.54
N LYS A 273 17.61 -21.02 -2.25
CA LYS A 273 18.74 -20.14 -2.56
C LYS A 273 19.43 -19.61 -1.29
N SER A 274 18.65 -19.26 -0.27
CA SER A 274 19.18 -18.86 1.05
C SER A 274 19.88 -20.02 1.77
N GLN A 275 19.23 -21.21 1.74
CA GLN A 275 19.81 -22.42 2.35
C GLN A 275 21.11 -22.86 1.68
N VAL A 276 21.18 -22.81 0.35
CA VAL A 276 22.42 -23.08 -0.40
C VAL A 276 23.55 -22.17 0.07
N LYS A 277 23.28 -20.88 0.22
CA LYS A 277 24.27 -19.91 0.73
C LYS A 277 24.78 -20.27 2.13
N SER A 278 23.86 -20.67 3.01
CA SER A 278 24.20 -21.08 4.38
C SER A 278 25.10 -22.34 4.37
N VAL A 279 24.72 -23.33 3.58
CA VAL A 279 25.47 -24.59 3.44
C VAL A 279 26.88 -24.37 2.85
N VAL A 280 26.97 -23.49 1.84
CA VAL A 280 28.26 -23.13 1.23
C VAL A 280 29.15 -22.37 2.23
N LYS A 281 28.54 -21.50 3.07
CA LYS A 281 29.28 -20.78 4.12
C LYS A 281 29.81 -21.73 5.20
N GLU A 282 28.97 -22.70 5.62
CA GLU A 282 29.38 -23.76 6.56
C GLU A 282 30.51 -24.62 5.98
N ALA A 283 30.38 -25.04 4.72
CA ALA A 283 31.43 -25.79 4.03
C ALA A 283 32.76 -25.04 3.98
N LYS A 284 32.71 -23.75 3.61
CA LYS A 284 33.89 -22.87 3.59
C LYS A 284 34.52 -22.69 4.97
N PHE A 285 33.70 -22.51 5.99
CA PHE A 285 34.20 -22.37 7.35
C PHE A 285 35.09 -23.59 7.75
N PHE A 286 34.65 -24.80 7.42
CA PHE A 286 35.40 -26.03 7.72
C PHE A 286 36.53 -26.30 6.71
N ASP A 287 36.54 -25.66 5.56
CA ASP A 287 37.63 -25.71 4.58
C ASP A 287 38.79 -24.77 4.96
N ASP A 288 38.43 -23.55 5.36
CA ASP A 288 39.38 -22.44 5.58
C ASP A 288 39.98 -22.44 7.01
N ASN A 289 39.38 -23.17 7.97
CA ASN A 289 39.85 -23.14 9.36
C ASN A 289 40.24 -24.54 9.87
N GLU A 290 41.49 -24.66 10.24
CA GLU A 290 42.04 -25.83 10.96
C GLU A 290 41.85 -25.69 12.47
N VAL A 291 41.80 -24.44 12.94
CA VAL A 291 41.55 -24.06 14.31
C VAL A 291 40.26 -23.21 14.35
N CYS A 292 39.40 -23.44 15.30
CA CYS A 292 38.17 -22.67 15.45
C CYS A 292 38.47 -21.20 15.79
N PRO A 293 38.08 -20.23 14.95
CA PRO A 293 38.40 -18.82 15.20
C PRO A 293 37.65 -18.20 16.38
N THR A 294 36.72 -18.98 17.01
CA THR A 294 35.93 -18.50 18.16
C THR A 294 36.42 -19.03 19.49
N CYS A 295 37.06 -20.22 19.52
CA CYS A 295 37.48 -20.86 20.78
C CYS A 295 38.90 -21.41 20.72
N ASP A 296 39.66 -21.16 19.66
CA ASP A 296 41.03 -21.57 19.41
C ASP A 296 41.32 -23.09 19.60
N GLN A 297 40.27 -23.93 19.48
CA GLN A 297 40.41 -25.37 19.52
C GLN A 297 40.65 -25.94 18.12
N ASP A 298 41.52 -26.94 18.00
CA ASP A 298 41.75 -27.68 16.77
C ASP A 298 40.47 -28.40 16.33
N ILE A 299 40.12 -28.24 15.07
CA ILE A 299 38.98 -28.92 14.47
C ILE A 299 39.50 -30.23 13.87
N ALA A 300 39.09 -31.35 14.44
CA ALA A 300 39.50 -32.67 13.99
C ALA A 300 39.21 -32.85 12.48
N GLU A 301 40.20 -33.41 11.78
CA GLU A 301 40.19 -33.59 10.32
C GLU A 301 38.97 -34.43 9.85
N ASP A 302 38.62 -35.47 10.63
CA ASP A 302 37.42 -36.28 10.38
C ASP A 302 36.13 -35.49 10.50
N LEU A 303 36.06 -34.55 11.43
CA LEU A 303 34.89 -33.69 11.60
C LEU A 303 34.77 -32.70 10.44
N ARG A 304 35.89 -32.12 10.01
CA ARG A 304 35.94 -31.22 8.85
C ARG A 304 35.47 -31.95 7.58
N LYS A 305 36.03 -33.15 7.34
CA LYS A 305 35.68 -33.98 6.17
C LYS A 305 34.19 -34.37 6.17
N ASN A 306 33.67 -34.87 7.30
CA ASN A 306 32.28 -35.24 7.44
C ASN A 306 31.34 -34.05 7.24
N LYS A 307 31.68 -32.90 7.77
CA LYS A 307 30.89 -31.67 7.63
C LYS A 307 30.91 -31.15 6.19
N LYS A 308 32.04 -31.21 5.51
CA LYS A 308 32.21 -30.82 4.11
C LYS A 308 31.42 -31.75 3.18
N ASP A 309 31.49 -33.07 3.40
CA ASP A 309 30.77 -34.06 2.61
C ASP A 309 29.24 -33.91 2.79
N ALA A 310 28.78 -33.74 4.02
CA ALA A 310 27.38 -33.50 4.31
C ALA A 310 26.88 -32.20 3.67
N ALA A 311 27.66 -31.11 3.76
CA ALA A 311 27.32 -29.84 3.13
C ALA A 311 27.29 -29.96 1.59
N THR A 312 28.24 -30.70 1.00
CA THR A 312 28.29 -30.93 -0.45
C THR A 312 27.08 -31.74 -0.94
N SER A 313 26.71 -32.79 -0.21
CA SER A 313 25.51 -33.58 -0.52
C SER A 313 24.25 -32.71 -0.45
N LYS A 314 24.09 -31.98 0.63
CA LYS A 314 22.95 -31.08 0.85
C LYS A 314 22.88 -29.94 -0.17
N ALA A 315 24.03 -29.40 -0.59
CA ALA A 315 24.09 -28.39 -1.65
C ALA A 315 23.65 -28.96 -3.01
N LYS A 316 24.01 -30.23 -3.32
CA LYS A 316 23.56 -30.90 -4.55
C LYS A 316 22.04 -31.13 -4.55
N GLU A 317 21.48 -31.60 -3.44
CA GLU A 317 20.02 -31.78 -3.30
C GLU A 317 19.26 -30.48 -3.48
N LEU A 318 19.71 -29.42 -2.78
CA LEU A 318 19.09 -28.10 -2.89
C LEU A 318 19.22 -27.52 -4.30
N LYS A 319 20.36 -27.75 -4.97
CA LYS A 319 20.55 -27.31 -6.35
C LYS A 319 19.58 -28.05 -7.29
N SER A 320 19.43 -29.37 -7.14
CA SER A 320 18.46 -30.14 -7.93
C SER A 320 17.02 -29.67 -7.68
N ALA A 321 16.68 -29.31 -6.43
CA ALA A 321 15.38 -28.73 -6.10
C ALA A 321 15.18 -27.36 -6.75
N MET A 322 16.21 -26.53 -6.79
CA MET A 322 16.19 -25.24 -7.47
C MET A 322 16.03 -25.38 -8.99
N ASP A 323 16.76 -26.30 -9.61
CA ASP A 323 16.67 -26.54 -11.05
C ASP A 323 15.24 -26.98 -11.44
N LYS A 324 14.63 -27.87 -10.63
CA LYS A 324 13.23 -28.27 -10.81
C LYS A 324 12.25 -27.12 -10.61
N ALA A 325 12.48 -26.28 -9.60
CA ALA A 325 11.65 -25.12 -9.34
C ALA A 325 11.74 -24.10 -10.49
N GLU A 326 12.93 -23.89 -11.05
CA GLU A 326 13.13 -22.99 -12.20
C GLU A 326 12.44 -23.51 -13.47
N GLU A 327 12.49 -24.82 -13.70
CA GLU A 327 11.76 -25.44 -14.81
C GLU A 327 10.25 -25.29 -14.65
N GLN A 328 9.76 -25.47 -13.44
CA GLN A 328 8.34 -25.31 -13.12
C GLN A 328 7.88 -23.85 -13.16
N GLN A 329 8.76 -22.90 -12.78
CA GLN A 329 8.51 -21.47 -12.98
C GLN A 329 8.33 -21.12 -14.45
N LYS A 330 9.18 -21.69 -15.33
CA LYS A 330 9.05 -21.49 -16.79
C LYS A 330 7.73 -22.07 -17.31
N GLN A 331 7.34 -23.26 -16.82
CA GLN A 331 6.05 -23.86 -17.18
C GLN A 331 4.88 -22.95 -16.77
N TYR A 332 4.84 -22.50 -15.52
CA TYR A 332 3.82 -21.57 -15.06
C TYR A 332 3.80 -20.25 -15.84
N GLN A 333 4.98 -19.73 -16.20
CA GLN A 333 5.05 -18.52 -17.03
C GLN A 333 4.44 -18.76 -18.42
N THR A 334 4.71 -19.90 -19.03
CA THR A 334 4.13 -20.27 -20.33
C THR A 334 2.61 -20.42 -20.23
N GLU A 335 2.13 -21.10 -19.18
CA GLU A 335 0.69 -21.26 -18.93
C GLU A 335 -0.01 -19.90 -18.69
N ILE A 336 0.63 -19.00 -17.93
CA ILE A 336 0.10 -17.63 -17.73
C ILE A 336 -0.04 -16.92 -19.06
N THR A 337 1.00 -16.96 -19.91
CA THR A 337 0.96 -16.31 -21.24
C THR A 337 -0.16 -16.89 -22.10
N THR A 338 -0.30 -18.22 -22.11
CA THR A 338 -1.38 -18.89 -22.87
C THR A 338 -2.77 -18.47 -22.35
N LEU A 339 -2.94 -18.39 -21.04
CA LEU A 339 -4.21 -17.96 -20.45
C LEU A 339 -4.49 -16.47 -20.68
N GLU A 340 -3.47 -15.63 -20.72
CA GLU A 340 -3.58 -14.20 -21.07
C GLU A 340 -3.99 -14.02 -22.54
N GLU A 341 -3.47 -14.83 -23.43
CA GLU A 341 -3.90 -14.88 -24.85
C GLU A 341 -5.37 -15.33 -24.95
N GLN A 342 -5.75 -16.38 -24.23
CA GLN A 342 -7.14 -16.84 -24.16
C GLN A 342 -8.08 -15.77 -23.58
N MET A 343 -7.64 -15.06 -22.56
CA MET A 343 -8.40 -13.94 -21.99
C MET A 343 -8.59 -12.82 -23.02
N SER A 344 -7.54 -12.50 -23.77
CA SER A 344 -7.62 -11.49 -24.84
C SER A 344 -8.63 -11.89 -25.93
N SER A 345 -8.64 -13.16 -26.31
CA SER A 345 -9.64 -13.69 -27.25
C SER A 345 -11.06 -13.58 -26.69
N CYS A 346 -11.26 -13.96 -25.43
CA CYS A 346 -12.55 -13.87 -24.77
C CYS A 346 -13.06 -12.42 -24.66
N LEU A 347 -12.16 -11.46 -24.47
CA LEU A 347 -12.49 -10.02 -24.50
C LEU A 347 -12.87 -9.54 -25.90
N ALA A 348 -12.24 -10.08 -26.95
CA ALA A 348 -12.64 -9.79 -28.34
C ALA A 348 -14.06 -10.31 -28.65
N ASP A 349 -14.38 -11.51 -28.18
CA ASP A 349 -15.72 -12.09 -28.29
C ASP A 349 -16.77 -11.25 -27.54
N GLN A 350 -16.43 -10.75 -26.36
CA GLN A 350 -17.27 -9.82 -25.60
C GLN A 350 -17.54 -8.50 -26.38
N ASN A 351 -16.53 -7.99 -27.08
CA ASN A 351 -16.68 -6.82 -27.94
C ASN A 351 -17.59 -7.10 -29.12
N THR A 352 -17.50 -8.28 -29.72
CA THR A 352 -18.38 -8.73 -30.81
C THR A 352 -19.85 -8.79 -30.34
N LEU A 353 -20.10 -9.34 -29.15
CA LEU A 353 -21.42 -9.33 -28.51
C LEU A 353 -21.99 -7.91 -28.39
N ASN A 354 -21.18 -6.95 -27.95
CA ASN A 354 -21.62 -5.57 -27.81
C ASN A 354 -21.97 -4.93 -29.18
N ASN A 355 -21.20 -5.23 -30.23
CA ASN A 355 -21.46 -4.75 -31.57
C ASN A 355 -22.75 -5.36 -32.16
N ASN A 356 -22.98 -6.67 -31.96
CA ASN A 356 -24.19 -7.34 -32.40
C ASN A 356 -25.42 -6.72 -31.70
N ASN A 357 -25.35 -6.45 -30.40
CA ASN A 357 -26.44 -5.80 -29.65
C ASN A 357 -26.73 -4.38 -30.19
N GLN A 358 -25.71 -3.64 -30.62
CA GLN A 358 -25.92 -2.35 -31.29
C GLN A 358 -26.63 -2.51 -32.65
N THR A 359 -26.27 -3.53 -33.41
CA THR A 359 -26.90 -3.84 -34.70
C THR A 359 -28.36 -4.24 -34.50
N ILE A 360 -28.65 -5.14 -33.54
CA ILE A 360 -30.03 -5.53 -33.14
C ILE A 360 -30.82 -4.27 -32.78
N SER A 361 -30.26 -3.37 -31.99
CA SER A 361 -30.93 -2.12 -31.63
C SER A 361 -31.26 -1.24 -32.86
N ARG A 362 -30.36 -1.23 -33.88
CA ARG A 362 -30.63 -0.51 -35.16
C ARG A 362 -31.75 -1.15 -35.95
N LEU A 363 -31.75 -2.48 -36.07
CA LEU A 363 -32.78 -3.23 -36.76
C LEU A 363 -34.15 -3.07 -36.06
N GLN A 364 -34.19 -3.11 -34.74
CA GLN A 364 -35.39 -2.84 -33.94
C GLN A 364 -35.94 -1.43 -34.20
N ARG A 365 -35.06 -0.42 -34.35
CA ARG A 365 -35.46 0.93 -34.74
C ARG A 365 -36.09 0.96 -36.14
N SER A 366 -35.56 0.16 -37.06
CA SER A 366 -36.13 0.05 -38.41
C SER A 366 -37.51 -0.60 -38.36
N ILE A 367 -37.68 -1.64 -37.54
CA ILE A 367 -39.01 -2.26 -37.30
C ILE A 367 -40.00 -1.26 -36.75
N GLY A 368 -39.59 -0.45 -35.73
CA GLY A 368 -40.47 0.60 -35.18
C GLY A 368 -40.96 1.61 -36.22
N LYS A 369 -40.04 2.01 -37.17
CA LYS A 369 -40.43 2.93 -38.25
C LYS A 369 -41.46 2.32 -39.22
N ILE A 370 -41.22 1.08 -39.67
CA ILE A 370 -42.16 0.39 -40.57
C ILE A 370 -43.52 0.17 -39.92
N GLN A 371 -43.55 -0.11 -38.62
CA GLN A 371 -44.77 -0.21 -37.83
C GLN A 371 -45.54 1.12 -37.75
N GLN A 372 -44.79 2.22 -37.62
CA GLN A 372 -45.40 3.57 -37.68
C GLN A 372 -46.07 3.83 -39.01
N ASP A 373 -45.39 3.49 -40.11
CA ASP A 373 -45.98 3.60 -41.46
C ASP A 373 -47.27 2.78 -41.64
N LEU A 374 -47.29 1.55 -41.08
CA LEU A 374 -48.49 0.70 -41.06
C LEU A 374 -49.65 1.32 -40.28
N GLN A 375 -49.33 2.09 -39.30
CA GLN A 375 -50.32 2.77 -38.45
C GLN A 375 -50.86 4.04 -39.10
N ASP A 376 -50.00 4.81 -39.75
CA ASP A 376 -50.42 5.99 -40.50
C ASP A 376 -51.35 5.64 -41.64
N MET A 377 -51.23 4.44 -42.21
CA MET A 377 -52.13 3.86 -43.19
C MET A 377 -53.49 3.45 -42.60
N THR A 378 -53.59 3.22 -41.30
CA THR A 378 -54.80 2.81 -40.61
C THR A 378 -55.52 3.98 -39.91
N ASN A 379 -54.96 5.17 -39.95
CA ASN A 379 -55.40 6.34 -39.18
C ASN A 379 -56.47 7.16 -39.83
N SER A 380 -57.43 6.58 -40.49
CA SER A 380 -58.59 7.37 -40.97
C SER A 380 -59.65 7.62 -39.85
N ASP A 381 -59.48 7.07 -38.63
CA ASP A 381 -60.41 7.31 -37.53
C ASP A 381 -59.69 7.63 -36.19
N GLY A 382 -60.22 8.60 -35.41
CA GLY A 382 -59.60 9.33 -34.30
C GLY A 382 -58.86 8.56 -33.22
N ASP A 383 -59.26 7.37 -32.79
CA ASP A 383 -58.60 6.57 -31.74
C ASP A 383 -57.28 5.98 -32.21
N MET A 384 -57.09 5.79 -33.50
CA MET A 384 -55.86 5.28 -34.11
C MET A 384 -54.77 6.35 -34.18
N GLY A 385 -55.13 7.62 -34.38
CA GLY A 385 -54.18 8.74 -34.36
C GLY A 385 -53.48 8.88 -32.99
N GLN A 386 -54.25 8.73 -31.92
CA GLN A 386 -53.71 8.81 -30.56
C GLN A 386 -52.80 7.62 -30.24
N ALA A 387 -53.22 6.41 -30.58
CA ALA A 387 -52.43 5.21 -30.34
C ALA A 387 -51.07 5.23 -31.08
N ASN A 388 -51.00 5.86 -32.26
CA ASN A 388 -49.79 6.06 -33.02
C ASN A 388 -48.85 7.12 -32.42
N THR A 389 -49.44 8.20 -31.90
CA THR A 389 -48.68 9.25 -31.23
C THR A 389 -48.01 8.68 -29.98
N ASP A 390 -48.77 7.88 -29.20
CA ASP A 390 -48.24 7.23 -28.00
C ASP A 390 -47.09 6.26 -28.31
N LEU A 391 -47.17 5.50 -29.40
CA LEU A 391 -46.11 4.59 -29.83
C LEU A 391 -44.83 5.35 -30.25
N THR A 392 -45.00 6.46 -30.96
CA THR A 392 -43.86 7.31 -31.38
C THR A 392 -43.15 7.90 -30.17
N MET A 393 -43.89 8.32 -29.11
CA MET A 393 -43.31 8.78 -27.85
C MET A 393 -42.54 7.67 -27.17
N LEU A 394 -43.04 6.46 -27.12
CA LEU A 394 -42.38 5.32 -26.52
C LEU A 394 -41.08 4.91 -27.25
N ASP A 395 -41.09 4.93 -28.59
CA ASP A 395 -39.89 4.66 -29.39
C ASP A 395 -38.84 5.75 -29.22
N SER A 396 -39.24 7.02 -29.11
CA SER A 396 -38.34 8.13 -28.79
C SER A 396 -37.76 7.99 -27.39
N GLU A 397 -38.56 7.61 -26.41
CA GLU A 397 -38.11 7.32 -25.04
C GLU A 397 -37.10 6.17 -25.02
N LEU A 398 -37.33 5.10 -25.76
CA LEU A 398 -36.42 3.97 -25.90
C LEU A 398 -35.09 4.40 -26.53
N HIS A 399 -35.11 5.29 -27.49
CA HIS A 399 -33.94 5.84 -28.14
C HIS A 399 -33.08 6.63 -27.14
N GLY A 400 -33.70 7.59 -26.42
CA GLY A 400 -33.00 8.36 -25.41
C GLY A 400 -32.33 7.48 -24.34
N LEU A 401 -33.09 6.47 -23.86
CA LEU A 401 -32.56 5.51 -22.87
C LEU A 401 -31.42 4.66 -23.42
N THR A 402 -31.44 4.34 -24.71
CA THR A 402 -30.35 3.56 -25.35
C THR A 402 -29.09 4.42 -25.55
N ASP A 403 -29.25 5.67 -25.93
CA ASP A 403 -28.16 6.63 -26.04
C ASP A 403 -27.55 6.94 -24.66
N ASP A 404 -28.40 7.10 -23.63
CA ASP A 404 -27.94 7.21 -22.24
C ASP A 404 -27.13 5.99 -21.82
N LYS A 405 -27.58 4.79 -22.15
CA LYS A 405 -26.86 3.55 -21.89
C LYS A 405 -25.48 3.54 -22.56
N PHE A 406 -25.38 4.03 -23.79
CA PHE A 406 -24.09 4.13 -24.47
C PHE A 406 -23.14 5.07 -23.71
N VAL A 407 -23.59 6.26 -23.33
CA VAL A 407 -22.81 7.23 -22.55
C VAL A 407 -22.40 6.65 -21.17
N LEU A 408 -23.33 5.96 -20.50
CA LEU A 408 -23.03 5.31 -19.22
C LEU A 408 -21.99 4.18 -19.36
N ASN A 409 -22.08 3.39 -20.43
CA ASN A 409 -21.08 2.34 -20.72
C ASN A 409 -19.71 2.92 -21.07
N GLU A 410 -19.67 4.04 -21.80
CA GLU A 410 -18.44 4.76 -22.06
C GLU A 410 -17.79 5.24 -20.75
N LYS A 411 -18.55 5.89 -19.88
CA LYS A 411 -18.11 6.28 -18.53
C LYS A 411 -17.61 5.08 -17.72
N ALA A 412 -18.32 3.95 -17.79
CA ALA A 412 -17.93 2.71 -17.11
C ALA A 412 -16.57 2.18 -17.63
N SER A 413 -16.34 2.29 -18.95
CA SER A 413 -15.08 1.90 -19.56
C SER A 413 -13.93 2.79 -19.11
N TYR A 414 -14.11 4.11 -19.09
CA TYR A 414 -13.11 5.03 -18.53
C TYR A 414 -12.81 4.77 -17.06
N ASN A 415 -13.87 4.56 -16.26
CA ASN A 415 -13.72 4.27 -14.85
C ASN A 415 -12.98 2.95 -14.61
N ARG A 416 -13.19 1.94 -15.47
CA ARG A 416 -12.47 0.66 -15.41
C ARG A 416 -10.98 0.86 -15.67
N ILE A 417 -10.64 1.58 -16.74
CA ILE A 417 -9.24 1.88 -17.08
C ILE A 417 -8.58 2.69 -15.94
N ALA A 418 -9.27 3.71 -15.45
CA ALA A 418 -8.79 4.50 -14.33
C ALA A 418 -8.57 3.64 -13.07
N SER A 419 -9.47 2.68 -12.80
CA SER A 419 -9.33 1.74 -11.68
C SER A 419 -8.10 0.85 -11.83
N GLU A 420 -7.80 0.37 -13.04
CA GLU A 420 -6.60 -0.42 -13.31
C GLU A 420 -5.31 0.40 -13.12
N LEU A 421 -5.33 1.65 -13.57
CA LEU A 421 -4.20 2.57 -13.40
C LEU A 421 -3.95 2.92 -11.93
N LEU A 422 -5.01 3.03 -11.11
CA LEU A 422 -4.93 3.37 -9.70
C LEU A 422 -4.67 2.16 -8.78
N ARG A 423 -4.66 0.94 -9.32
CA ARG A 423 -4.22 -0.25 -8.57
C ARG A 423 -2.76 -0.14 -8.18
N ASP A 424 -2.38 -0.94 -7.20
CA ASP A 424 -0.99 -0.98 -6.72
C ASP A 424 0.01 -1.35 -7.82
N THR A 425 -0.38 -2.19 -8.77
CA THR A 425 0.41 -2.56 -9.96
C THR A 425 0.41 -1.51 -11.07
N GLY A 426 -0.37 -0.46 -10.96
CA GLY A 426 -0.52 0.60 -11.95
C GLY A 426 0.50 1.74 -11.80
N ILE A 427 0.00 2.98 -11.71
CA ILE A 427 0.81 4.21 -11.64
C ILE A 427 1.75 4.20 -10.44
N LYS A 428 1.29 3.73 -9.27
CA LYS A 428 2.11 3.69 -8.07
C LYS A 428 3.40 2.90 -8.29
N THR A 429 3.29 1.69 -8.83
CA THR A 429 4.47 0.86 -9.12
C THR A 429 5.38 1.51 -10.17
N LYS A 430 4.83 2.21 -11.17
CA LYS A 430 5.64 2.95 -12.14
C LYS A 430 6.43 4.07 -11.48
N ILE A 431 5.82 4.80 -10.54
CA ILE A 431 6.52 5.85 -9.78
C ILE A 431 7.59 5.21 -8.90
N ILE A 432 7.25 4.17 -8.15
CA ILE A 432 8.21 3.46 -7.29
C ILE A 432 9.44 3.02 -8.09
N ARG A 433 9.25 2.43 -9.26
CA ARG A 433 10.36 2.01 -10.17
C ARG A 433 11.32 3.13 -10.54
N GLN A 434 10.84 4.37 -10.62
CA GLN A 434 11.71 5.52 -10.90
C GLN A 434 12.58 5.89 -9.70
N TYR A 435 12.12 5.60 -8.47
CA TYR A 435 12.86 5.92 -7.24
C TYR A 435 13.73 4.77 -6.73
N VAL A 436 13.45 3.53 -7.11
CA VAL A 436 14.25 2.37 -6.70
C VAL A 436 15.74 2.55 -6.99
N PRO A 437 16.18 3.01 -8.17
CA PRO A 437 17.60 3.26 -8.42
C PRO A 437 18.22 4.29 -7.46
N VAL A 438 17.48 5.38 -7.17
CA VAL A 438 17.94 6.44 -6.26
C VAL A 438 18.00 5.91 -4.82
N ILE A 439 17.03 5.10 -4.41
CA ILE A 439 17.02 4.43 -3.10
C ILE A 439 18.27 3.54 -2.98
N ASN A 440 18.53 2.72 -3.97
CA ASN A 440 19.68 1.82 -3.99
C ASN A 440 21.01 2.58 -3.96
N GLU A 441 21.12 3.65 -4.73
CA GLU A 441 22.31 4.52 -4.76
C GLU A 441 22.58 5.16 -3.39
N LEU A 442 21.56 5.77 -2.79
CA LEU A 442 21.66 6.41 -1.47
C LEU A 442 21.98 5.40 -0.38
N THR A 443 21.32 4.25 -0.37
CA THR A 443 21.56 3.18 0.61
C THR A 443 23.01 2.70 0.53
N ASN A 444 23.52 2.42 -0.66
CA ASN A 444 24.89 2.00 -0.86
C ASN A 444 25.90 3.09 -0.47
N LYS A 445 25.58 4.37 -0.73
CA LYS A 445 26.39 5.50 -0.28
C LYS A 445 26.51 5.55 1.25
N TYR A 446 25.39 5.41 1.97
CA TYR A 446 25.42 5.41 3.44
C TYR A 446 26.08 4.15 4.00
N LEU A 447 25.91 2.99 3.37
CA LEU A 447 26.64 1.77 3.75
C LEU A 447 28.15 1.97 3.64
N GLN A 448 28.63 2.62 2.59
CA GLN A 448 30.05 2.95 2.44
C GLN A 448 30.56 3.90 3.52
N ILE A 449 29.78 4.93 3.88
CA ILE A 449 30.15 5.86 4.96
C ILE A 449 30.23 5.13 6.30
N LEU A 450 29.35 4.13 6.52
CA LEU A 450 29.34 3.30 7.72
C LEU A 450 30.38 2.16 7.67
N ASP A 451 31.32 2.20 6.73
CA ASP A 451 32.36 1.19 6.52
C ASP A 451 31.80 -0.24 6.35
N PHE A 452 30.69 -0.34 5.65
CA PHE A 452 30.07 -1.62 5.33
C PHE A 452 29.97 -1.81 3.82
N PHE A 453 30.92 -2.54 3.28
CA PHE A 453 31.15 -2.67 1.84
C PHE A 453 30.38 -3.84 1.23
N VAL A 454 29.08 -3.75 1.21
CA VAL A 454 28.17 -4.64 0.48
C VAL A 454 27.46 -3.87 -0.62
N HIS A 455 26.95 -4.57 -1.60
CA HIS A 455 26.04 -4.00 -2.59
C HIS A 455 24.62 -4.37 -2.24
N PHE A 456 23.85 -3.40 -1.81
CA PHE A 456 22.44 -3.51 -1.48
C PHE A 456 21.61 -3.15 -2.71
N GLU A 457 20.66 -3.98 -3.05
CA GLU A 457 19.71 -3.77 -4.13
C GLU A 457 18.30 -4.11 -3.66
N LEU A 458 17.39 -3.19 -3.79
CA LEU A 458 15.96 -3.35 -3.56
C LEU A 458 15.25 -3.35 -4.91
N ASP A 459 14.35 -4.29 -5.14
CA ASP A 459 13.53 -4.33 -6.35
C ASP A 459 12.21 -3.56 -6.17
N ASP A 460 11.39 -3.49 -7.22
CA ASP A 460 10.09 -2.81 -7.19
C ASP A 460 9.01 -3.54 -6.39
N SER A 461 9.29 -4.76 -5.96
CA SER A 461 8.48 -5.55 -5.03
C SER A 461 8.97 -5.40 -3.59
N PHE A 462 10.02 -4.60 -3.37
CA PHE A 462 10.70 -4.39 -2.10
C PHE A 462 11.36 -5.67 -1.55
N SER A 463 11.80 -6.54 -2.44
CA SER A 463 12.65 -7.66 -2.12
C SER A 463 14.12 -7.23 -2.23
N GLU A 464 14.89 -7.55 -1.20
CA GLU A 464 16.30 -7.19 -1.15
C GLU A 464 17.20 -8.25 -1.74
N THR A 465 18.29 -7.80 -2.34
CA THR A 465 19.43 -8.61 -2.70
C THR A 465 20.69 -7.92 -2.19
N ILE A 466 21.42 -8.55 -1.29
CA ILE A 466 22.65 -8.00 -0.74
C ILE A 466 23.82 -8.88 -1.21
N ARG A 467 24.81 -8.27 -1.86
CA ARG A 467 25.97 -8.99 -2.40
C ARG A 467 27.25 -8.53 -1.72
N SER A 468 28.08 -9.47 -1.33
CA SER A 468 29.42 -9.17 -0.86
C SER A 468 30.36 -8.83 -2.03
N ARG A 469 31.57 -8.34 -1.71
CA ARG A 469 32.64 -8.10 -2.70
C ARG A 469 32.99 -9.33 -3.54
N TYR A 470 32.78 -10.52 -3.01
CA TYR A 470 33.09 -11.80 -3.65
C TYR A 470 31.90 -12.40 -4.44
N ARG A 471 30.84 -11.62 -4.67
CA ARG A 471 29.61 -12.00 -5.40
C ARG A 471 28.67 -12.98 -4.68
N ASP A 472 28.93 -13.31 -3.41
CA ASP A 472 27.99 -14.08 -2.61
C ASP A 472 26.76 -13.23 -2.31
N THR A 473 25.59 -13.82 -2.47
CA THR A 473 24.33 -13.15 -2.17
C THR A 473 23.80 -13.61 -0.82
N PHE A 474 23.44 -12.63 0.00
CA PHE A 474 22.93 -12.82 1.34
C PHE A 474 21.51 -12.26 1.45
N SER A 475 20.71 -12.81 2.37
CA SER A 475 19.50 -12.15 2.84
C SER A 475 19.85 -11.27 4.06
N TYR A 476 18.99 -10.28 4.35
CA TYR A 476 19.16 -9.45 5.55
C TYR A 476 19.32 -10.27 6.83
N ASP A 477 18.59 -11.39 6.96
CA ASP A 477 18.63 -12.23 8.15
C ASP A 477 19.97 -12.94 8.38
N SER A 478 20.80 -13.04 7.33
CA SER A 478 22.12 -13.72 7.40
C SER A 478 23.21 -12.90 8.06
N PHE A 479 22.97 -11.61 8.27
CA PHE A 479 23.95 -10.68 8.84
C PHE A 479 23.94 -10.70 10.36
N SER A 480 25.11 -10.38 10.96
CA SER A 480 25.23 -10.11 12.38
C SER A 480 24.41 -8.88 12.78
N GLU A 481 24.11 -8.73 14.06
CA GLU A 481 23.32 -7.59 14.55
C GLU A 481 23.98 -6.22 14.25
N GLY A 482 25.32 -6.15 14.31
CA GLY A 482 26.04 -4.93 13.95
C GLY A 482 25.96 -4.58 12.47
N GLU A 483 26.00 -5.57 11.60
CA GLU A 483 25.84 -5.40 10.16
C GLU A 483 24.39 -5.03 9.81
N LYS A 484 23.40 -5.68 10.43
CA LYS A 484 21.98 -5.32 10.30
C LYS A 484 21.75 -3.88 10.69
N GLN A 485 22.34 -3.44 11.80
CA GLN A 485 22.19 -2.07 12.26
C GLN A 485 22.78 -1.06 11.28
N ARG A 486 23.90 -1.36 10.62
CA ARG A 486 24.46 -0.52 9.56
C ARG A 486 23.51 -0.44 8.35
N ILE A 487 22.87 -1.55 7.97
CA ILE A 487 21.85 -1.57 6.93
C ILE A 487 20.65 -0.71 7.33
N ASP A 488 20.15 -0.89 8.55
CA ASP A 488 18.97 -0.16 9.05
C ASP A 488 19.20 1.34 9.15
N LEU A 489 20.40 1.75 9.62
CA LEU A 489 20.84 3.14 9.61
C LEU A 489 20.91 3.70 8.20
N SER A 490 21.50 2.97 7.27
CA SER A 490 21.61 3.39 5.87
C SER A 490 20.25 3.57 5.24
N LEU A 491 19.32 2.69 5.50
CA LEU A 491 17.93 2.81 5.06
C LEU A 491 17.21 4.01 5.72
N LEU A 492 17.37 4.20 7.03
CA LEU A 492 16.80 5.36 7.73
C LEU A 492 17.25 6.69 7.09
N PHE A 493 18.56 6.84 6.85
CA PHE A 493 19.08 8.05 6.22
C PHE A 493 18.62 8.17 4.76
N THR A 494 18.52 7.06 4.05
CA THR A 494 17.97 7.01 2.69
C THR A 494 16.53 7.50 2.69
N TRP A 495 15.69 6.99 3.59
CA TRP A 495 14.29 7.41 3.67
C TRP A 495 14.14 8.89 4.02
N ARG A 496 14.97 9.40 4.91
CA ARG A 496 14.97 10.83 5.23
C ARG A 496 15.39 11.68 4.03
N GLN A 497 16.39 11.28 3.29
CA GLN A 497 16.84 11.98 2.09
C GLN A 497 15.78 11.96 0.98
N ILE A 498 15.12 10.83 0.75
CA ILE A 498 14.01 10.71 -0.20
C ILE A 498 12.84 11.62 0.21
N ALA A 499 12.45 11.60 1.49
CA ALA A 499 11.40 12.48 2.02
C ALA A 499 11.74 13.96 1.82
N LYS A 500 12.99 14.36 2.03
CA LYS A 500 13.47 15.73 1.78
C LYS A 500 13.44 16.08 0.29
N MET A 501 13.92 15.21 -0.58
CA MET A 501 13.90 15.42 -2.04
C MET A 501 12.48 15.57 -2.57
N LYS A 502 11.53 14.85 -2.02
CA LYS A 502 10.11 14.92 -2.38
C LYS A 502 9.36 16.06 -1.72
N ASN A 503 9.99 16.73 -0.77
CA ASN A 503 9.33 17.72 0.09
C ASN A 503 8.03 17.18 0.73
N SER A 504 8.03 15.89 1.01
CA SER A 504 6.88 15.15 1.55
C SER A 504 6.87 15.17 3.08
N VAL A 505 6.97 14.01 3.71
CA VAL A 505 6.93 13.80 5.17
C VAL A 505 8.26 14.08 5.88
N SER A 506 9.05 15.03 5.40
CA SER A 506 10.32 15.39 6.05
C SER A 506 10.09 16.04 7.42
N THR A 507 10.94 15.71 8.38
CA THR A 507 10.86 16.22 9.76
C THR A 507 12.19 16.79 10.20
N ASN A 508 12.15 17.78 11.11
CA ASN A 508 13.35 18.30 11.77
C ASN A 508 13.86 17.41 12.91
N LEU A 509 13.24 16.26 13.18
CA LEU A 509 13.56 15.44 14.34
C LEU A 509 14.09 14.07 13.90
N LEU A 510 15.17 13.61 14.55
CA LEU A 510 15.71 12.27 14.46
C LEU A 510 16.05 11.78 15.88
N ILE A 511 15.59 10.60 16.24
CA ILE A 511 15.82 10.01 17.55
C ILE A 511 16.46 8.64 17.36
N LEU A 512 17.64 8.46 17.95
CA LEU A 512 18.41 7.21 17.92
C LEU A 512 18.42 6.62 19.33
N ASP A 513 17.60 5.58 19.55
CA ASP A 513 17.44 4.97 20.88
C ASP A 513 18.33 3.74 21.01
N GLU A 514 19.31 3.78 21.94
CA GLU A 514 20.27 2.72 22.22
C GLU A 514 21.05 2.21 20.98
N THR A 515 21.05 2.99 19.90
CA THR A 515 21.69 2.63 18.63
C THR A 515 23.22 2.55 18.77
N PHE A 516 23.79 3.34 19.67
CA PHE A 516 25.22 3.38 19.95
C PHE A 516 25.67 2.33 20.97
N ASP A 517 24.73 1.68 21.65
CA ASP A 517 25.04 0.91 22.85
C ASP A 517 25.36 -0.56 22.58
N SER A 518 24.77 -1.16 21.55
CA SER A 518 24.75 -2.62 21.44
C SER A 518 25.60 -3.21 20.32
N SER A 519 25.80 -2.51 19.19
CA SER A 519 26.24 -3.20 17.98
C SER A 519 27.27 -2.43 17.14
N LEU A 520 27.56 -1.18 17.46
CA LEU A 520 28.58 -0.39 16.78
C LEU A 520 29.90 -0.41 17.59
N ASP A 521 30.99 -0.70 16.90
CA ASP A 521 32.35 -0.50 17.39
C ASP A 521 32.70 1.00 17.39
N GLY A 522 33.85 1.35 17.94
CA GLY A 522 34.32 2.75 18.03
C GLY A 522 34.36 3.44 16.67
N GLU A 523 34.80 2.76 15.63
CA GLU A 523 34.88 3.28 14.27
C GLU A 523 33.47 3.47 13.68
N GLY A 524 32.52 2.55 13.95
CA GLY A 524 31.14 2.68 13.57
C GLY A 524 30.42 3.87 14.23
N VAL A 525 30.77 4.18 15.49
CA VAL A 525 30.30 5.37 16.20
C VAL A 525 30.81 6.64 15.52
N ASP A 526 32.12 6.73 15.22
CA ASP A 526 32.71 7.90 14.54
C ASP A 526 32.08 8.13 13.15
N ASN A 527 31.88 7.06 12.41
CA ASN A 527 31.26 7.13 11.08
C ASN A 527 29.78 7.57 11.14
N LEU A 528 29.02 7.10 12.14
CA LEU A 528 27.67 7.56 12.38
C LEU A 528 27.63 9.04 12.77
N MET A 529 28.59 9.51 13.62
CA MET A 529 28.69 10.92 13.98
C MET A 529 28.98 11.80 12.77
N LYS A 530 29.84 11.37 11.82
CA LYS A 530 30.04 12.08 10.55
C LYS A 530 28.74 12.27 9.77
N ILE A 531 27.86 11.26 9.73
CA ILE A 531 26.55 11.39 9.07
C ILE A 531 25.68 12.38 9.84
N ILE A 532 25.62 12.29 11.17
CA ILE A 532 24.85 13.20 12.01
C ILE A 532 25.29 14.65 11.80
N ASP A 533 26.59 14.90 11.68
CA ASP A 533 27.12 16.24 11.41
C ASP A 533 26.62 16.83 10.08
N THR A 534 26.41 15.99 9.07
CA THR A 534 25.82 16.44 7.80
C THR A 534 24.34 16.82 7.90
N LEU A 535 23.66 16.42 8.96
CA LEU A 535 22.22 16.68 9.17
C LEU A 535 21.95 17.91 10.05
N LYS A 536 22.93 18.47 10.72
CA LYS A 536 22.79 19.54 11.73
C LYS A 536 22.07 20.78 11.23
N GLU A 537 22.15 21.10 9.95
CA GLU A 537 21.49 22.31 9.40
C GLU A 537 19.95 22.24 9.43
N ASP A 538 19.38 21.04 9.26
CA ASP A 538 17.94 20.86 9.06
C ASP A 538 17.29 19.87 10.05
N THR A 539 18.09 19.20 10.88
CA THR A 539 17.61 18.12 11.73
C THR A 539 18.19 18.21 13.14
N ASN A 540 17.30 18.18 14.12
CA ASN A 540 17.68 18.07 15.53
C ASN A 540 17.75 16.57 15.90
N VAL A 541 18.94 16.14 16.25
CA VAL A 541 19.24 14.73 16.55
C VAL A 541 19.24 14.51 18.04
N PHE A 542 18.51 13.52 18.50
CA PHE A 542 18.45 13.06 19.88
C PHE A 542 19.00 11.64 19.95
N VAL A 543 20.09 11.46 20.66
CA VAL A 543 20.72 10.17 20.91
C VAL A 543 20.42 9.75 22.34
N ILE A 544 19.80 8.60 22.50
CA ILE A 544 19.56 7.99 23.81
C ILE A 544 20.62 6.88 23.97
N SER A 545 21.46 7.00 24.99
CA SER A 545 22.52 6.05 25.26
C SER A 545 22.76 5.87 26.76
N HIS A 546 23.37 4.75 27.11
CA HIS A 546 23.89 4.49 28.45
C HIS A 546 25.43 4.42 28.49
N LYS A 547 26.11 4.59 27.33
CA LYS A 547 27.57 4.64 27.26
C LYS A 547 28.08 6.00 27.75
N THR A 548 28.90 5.95 28.80
CA THR A 548 29.54 7.14 29.36
C THR A 548 30.60 7.74 28.41
N GLU A 549 31.15 6.96 27.51
CA GLU A 549 32.14 7.40 26.51
C GLU A 549 31.57 8.43 25.52
N LEU A 550 30.24 8.42 25.29
CA LEU A 550 29.56 9.42 24.47
C LEU A 550 29.33 10.74 25.20
N GLU A 551 29.53 10.77 26.53
CA GLU A 551 29.34 11.98 27.33
C GLU A 551 30.37 13.08 27.04
N ASP A 552 31.57 12.69 26.65
CA ASP A 552 32.71 13.59 26.43
C ASP A 552 32.84 14.07 24.98
N ALA A 553 32.01 13.55 24.06
CA ALA A 553 32.22 13.80 22.64
C ALA A 553 30.92 14.32 21.94
N HIS A 554 31.07 15.42 21.22
CA HIS A 554 30.27 15.79 20.04
C HIS A 554 28.82 16.25 20.21
N PHE A 555 28.23 16.31 21.42
CA PHE A 555 26.84 16.77 21.64
C PHE A 555 26.81 18.19 22.22
N GLU A 556 25.96 19.04 21.64
CA GLU A 556 25.78 20.43 22.07
C GLU A 556 24.97 20.52 23.36
N ARG A 557 24.07 19.55 23.60
CA ARG A 557 23.20 19.54 24.78
C ARG A 557 23.13 18.13 25.38
N LYS A 558 23.14 18.08 26.72
CA LYS A 558 22.99 16.84 27.48
C LYS A 558 21.75 16.91 28.38
N LEU A 559 20.87 15.93 28.23
CA LEU A 559 19.68 15.74 29.04
C LEU A 559 19.84 14.46 29.88
N SER A 560 19.78 14.59 31.19
CA SER A 560 19.90 13.43 32.10
C SER A 560 18.52 13.07 32.69
N PHE A 561 18.19 11.79 32.58
CA PHE A 561 17.06 11.20 33.28
C PHE A 561 17.52 10.57 34.57
N VAL A 562 16.99 11.04 35.69
CA VAL A 562 17.30 10.55 37.03
C VAL A 562 16.02 10.06 37.71
N LYS A 563 16.19 9.04 38.56
CA LYS A 563 15.11 8.55 39.39
C LYS A 563 15.12 9.30 40.73
N ASP A 564 14.13 10.17 40.93
CA ASP A 564 13.93 10.85 42.20
C ASP A 564 12.85 10.12 42.98
N LYS A 565 13.25 9.37 44.02
CA LYS A 565 12.37 8.44 44.76
C LYS A 565 11.74 7.42 43.81
N ASN A 566 10.44 7.55 43.52
CA ASN A 566 9.69 6.62 42.69
C ASN A 566 9.37 7.16 41.27
N PHE A 567 9.85 8.37 40.94
CA PHE A 567 9.50 9.04 39.69
C PHE A 567 10.73 9.39 38.87
N SER A 568 10.60 9.25 37.58
CA SER A 568 11.62 9.67 36.62
C SER A 568 11.51 11.16 36.36
N ARG A 569 12.60 11.89 36.50
CA ARG A 569 12.71 13.32 36.20
C ARG A 569 13.81 13.55 35.17
N MET A 570 13.52 14.46 34.27
CA MET A 570 14.52 15.02 33.37
C MET A 570 15.22 16.19 34.04
N ARG A 571 16.54 16.24 33.91
CA ARG A 571 17.39 17.38 34.31
C ARG A 571 18.27 17.74 33.12
N GLU A 572 18.41 19.00 32.88
CA GLU A 572 19.39 19.51 31.94
C GLU A 572 20.74 19.59 32.66
N SER A 573 21.75 18.92 32.09
CA SER A 573 23.12 19.06 32.59
C SER A 573 23.76 20.20 31.82
N THR A 574 24.14 21.22 32.53
CA THR A 574 24.98 22.32 32.04
C THR A 574 26.35 21.79 31.69
#